data_493d6dcc1fc9ddd4e00e167fa857da94
#
_entry.id   493d6dcc1fc9ddd4e00e167fa857da94
#
_cell.length_a   1.000
_cell.length_b   1.000
_cell.length_c   1.000
_cell.angle_alpha   90.00
_cell.angle_beta   90.00
_cell.angle_gamma   90.00
#
_symmetry.space_group_name_H-M   'P 1'
#
loop_
_entity.id
_entity.type
_entity.pdbx_description
1 polymer ?
#
loop_
_entity_poly.entity_id
_entity_poly.type
_entity_poly.pdbx_seq_one_letter_code
_entity_poly.pdbx_strand_id
1 'polypeptide(L)'
;MIISAFWLQNPDYWIATNKAKQALVDKIIYDKFYTYDYANEDRLGIIIYLDQFYRHFSRINSNITESLILENRINACNLVEDMDPRTLLSKPEDELIWYLMPWKHLQIWKPIFNLLDLMQQKQQKPLDHLLSRFFMDTYKKAYTDDTVKSNLIRSQGSEPFDPNVCENNPPTW
;
A
#
# COMPACT_ATOMS: atom_id res chain seq x y z
N MET A 1 18.94 -0.62 6.82
CA MET A 1 18.25 -1.06 5.56
C MET A 1 18.12 -2.58 5.47
N ILE A 2 17.67 -3.21 6.55
CA ILE A 2 17.48 -4.68 6.59
C ILE A 2 16.04 -5.03 6.24
N ILE A 3 15.08 -4.22 6.73
CA ILE A 3 13.65 -4.49 6.58
C ILE A 3 13.19 -4.29 5.13
N SER A 4 13.51 -3.17 4.51
CA SER A 4 13.14 -2.89 3.12
C SER A 4 13.74 -3.93 2.17
N ALA A 5 15.04 -4.23 2.29
CA ALA A 5 15.69 -5.25 1.48
C ALA A 5 15.07 -6.64 1.69
N PHE A 6 14.84 -7.05 2.94
CA PHE A 6 14.20 -8.33 3.24
C PHE A 6 12.81 -8.41 2.59
N TRP A 7 12.01 -7.37 2.72
CA TRP A 7 10.64 -7.36 2.20
C TRP A 7 10.61 -7.41 0.67
N LEU A 8 11.40 -6.55 0.01
CA LEU A 8 11.44 -6.47 -1.46
C LEU A 8 12.03 -7.72 -2.12
N GLN A 9 12.98 -8.39 -1.45
CA GLN A 9 13.57 -9.64 -1.95
C GLN A 9 12.68 -10.87 -1.77
N ASN A 10 11.58 -10.75 -1.01
CA ASN A 10 10.66 -11.86 -0.74
C ASN A 10 9.22 -11.54 -1.18
N PRO A 11 8.96 -11.31 -2.48
CA PRO A 11 7.63 -10.95 -2.97
C PRO A 11 6.57 -12.01 -2.67
N ASP A 12 6.97 -13.25 -2.48
CA ASP A 12 6.10 -14.34 -2.06
C ASP A 12 5.47 -14.14 -0.67
N TYR A 13 6.01 -13.23 0.15
CA TYR A 13 5.45 -12.91 1.47
C TYR A 13 4.34 -11.86 1.39
N TRP A 14 4.26 -11.12 0.30
CA TRP A 14 3.28 -10.03 0.14
C TRP A 14 1.85 -10.53 0.03
N ILE A 15 1.67 -11.72 -0.60
CA ILE A 15 0.35 -12.30 -0.82
C ILE A 15 0.38 -13.77 -0.38
N ALA A 16 -0.24 -14.05 0.76
CA ALA A 16 -0.43 -15.41 1.20
C ALA A 16 -1.57 -16.07 0.40
N THR A 17 -1.26 -17.16 -0.28
CA THR A 17 -2.24 -17.89 -1.11
C THR A 17 -3.14 -18.81 -0.30
N ASN A 18 -2.76 -19.14 0.92
CA ASN A 18 -3.55 -19.97 1.84
C ASN A 18 -3.11 -19.75 3.29
N LYS A 19 -3.90 -20.29 4.25
CA LYS A 19 -3.66 -20.12 5.70
C LYS A 19 -2.32 -20.71 6.16
N ALA A 20 -1.87 -21.82 5.57
CA ALA A 20 -0.60 -22.45 5.96
C ALA A 20 0.59 -21.59 5.55
N LYS A 21 0.58 -21.04 4.32
CA LYS A 21 1.61 -20.09 3.87
C LYS A 21 1.58 -18.83 4.72
N GLN A 22 0.38 -18.32 5.04
CA GLN A 22 0.24 -17.16 5.91
C GLN A 22 0.88 -17.38 7.28
N ALA A 23 0.59 -18.51 7.94
CA ALA A 23 1.14 -18.83 9.26
C ALA A 23 2.68 -18.97 9.21
N LEU A 24 3.21 -19.55 8.14
CA LEU A 24 4.67 -19.66 7.95
C LEU A 24 5.31 -18.28 7.82
N VAL A 25 4.75 -17.41 6.99
CA VAL A 25 5.25 -16.04 6.79
C VAL A 25 5.15 -15.23 8.08
N ASP A 26 4.03 -15.33 8.80
CA ASP A 26 3.84 -14.68 10.10
C ASP A 26 4.93 -15.09 11.08
N LYS A 27 5.25 -16.40 11.16
CA LYS A 27 6.30 -16.91 12.02
C LYS A 27 7.69 -16.40 11.63
N ILE A 28 8.03 -16.41 10.35
CA ILE A 28 9.34 -15.92 9.87
C ILE A 28 9.53 -14.44 10.23
N ILE A 29 8.50 -13.62 9.99
CA ILE A 29 8.53 -12.19 10.28
C ILE A 29 8.61 -11.95 11.80
N TYR A 30 7.82 -12.69 12.57
CA TYR A 30 7.81 -12.58 14.03
C TYR A 30 9.17 -12.94 14.63
N ASP A 31 9.72 -14.12 14.30
CA ASP A 31 10.99 -14.61 14.85
C ASP A 31 12.15 -13.67 14.50
N LYS A 32 12.10 -13.04 13.33
CA LYS A 32 13.20 -12.19 12.87
C LYS A 32 13.10 -10.74 13.34
N PHE A 33 11.89 -10.18 13.45
CA PHE A 33 11.72 -8.73 13.57
C PHE A 33 10.91 -8.28 14.79
N TYR A 34 10.27 -9.17 15.58
CA TYR A 34 9.41 -8.72 16.67
C TYR A 34 10.15 -7.89 17.73
N THR A 35 11.40 -8.23 18.02
CA THR A 35 12.25 -7.49 18.98
C THR A 35 13.30 -6.62 18.26
N TYR A 36 13.18 -6.45 16.96
CA TYR A 36 14.15 -5.71 16.17
C TYR A 36 13.99 -4.20 16.40
N ASP A 37 15.11 -3.51 16.64
CA ASP A 37 15.14 -2.05 16.70
C ASP A 37 15.17 -1.45 15.28
N TYR A 38 14.04 -0.92 14.85
CA TYR A 38 13.88 -0.34 13.52
C TYR A 38 14.25 1.15 13.43
N ALA A 39 14.72 1.77 14.54
CA ALA A 39 15.01 3.22 14.58
C ALA A 39 16.08 3.65 13.57
N ASN A 40 16.97 2.73 13.18
CA ASN A 40 18.04 2.98 12.22
C ASN A 40 17.74 2.49 10.79
N GLU A 41 16.50 2.08 10.52
CA GLU A 41 16.10 1.68 9.18
C GLU A 41 15.87 2.89 8.27
N ASP A 42 15.89 2.65 6.95
CA ASP A 42 15.43 3.67 6.00
C ASP A 42 13.92 3.91 6.15
N ARG A 43 13.45 5.00 5.58
CA ARG A 43 12.03 5.39 5.69
C ARG A 43 11.09 4.27 5.20
N LEU A 44 11.44 3.59 4.10
CA LEU A 44 10.64 2.48 3.58
C LEU A 44 10.61 1.31 4.56
N GLY A 45 11.75 0.96 5.16
CA GLY A 45 11.83 -0.09 6.18
C GLY A 45 10.96 0.21 7.39
N ILE A 46 10.97 1.46 7.87
CA ILE A 46 10.11 1.90 8.99
C ILE A 46 8.63 1.79 8.60
N ILE A 47 8.25 2.25 7.41
CA ILE A 47 6.86 2.17 6.92
C ILE A 47 6.40 0.71 6.83
N ILE A 48 7.21 -0.19 6.25
CA ILE A 48 6.89 -1.61 6.15
C ILE A 48 6.76 -2.23 7.55
N TYR A 49 7.65 -1.89 8.47
CA TYR A 49 7.58 -2.38 9.85
C TYR A 49 6.27 -1.99 10.53
N LEU A 50 5.93 -0.72 10.48
CA LEU A 50 4.75 -0.18 11.15
C LEU A 50 3.43 -0.63 10.51
N ASP A 51 3.35 -0.67 9.18
CA ASP A 51 2.10 -1.00 8.49
C ASP A 51 1.92 -2.49 8.22
N GLN A 52 2.99 -3.21 7.83
CA GLN A 52 2.89 -4.61 7.44
C GLN A 52 3.24 -5.56 8.59
N PHE A 53 4.40 -5.39 9.26
CA PHE A 53 4.88 -6.37 10.23
C PHE A 53 4.01 -6.43 11.47
N TYR A 54 3.44 -5.32 11.95
CA TYR A 54 2.49 -5.36 13.07
C TYR A 54 1.25 -6.21 12.79
N ARG A 55 0.80 -6.30 11.54
CA ARG A 55 -0.28 -7.22 11.14
C ARG A 55 0.16 -8.70 11.19
N HIS A 56 1.42 -8.98 10.86
CA HIS A 56 1.97 -10.32 11.02
C HIS A 56 2.16 -10.67 12.49
N PHE A 57 2.68 -9.75 13.30
CA PHE A 57 2.87 -9.96 14.72
C PHE A 57 1.56 -10.22 15.47
N SER A 58 0.49 -9.49 15.13
CA SER A 58 -0.82 -9.64 15.80
C SER A 58 -1.45 -11.02 15.61
N ARG A 59 -1.14 -11.70 14.51
CA ARG A 59 -1.63 -13.07 14.29
C ARG A 59 -0.94 -14.13 15.14
N ILE A 60 0.21 -13.79 15.75
CA ILE A 60 0.96 -14.66 16.65
C ILE A 60 0.82 -14.20 18.09
N ASN A 61 0.84 -12.90 18.35
CA ASN A 61 0.83 -12.31 19.67
C ASN A 61 -0.46 -11.54 19.92
N SER A 62 -1.35 -12.12 20.72
CA SER A 62 -2.65 -11.54 21.07
C SER A 62 -2.58 -10.24 21.89
N ASN A 63 -1.41 -9.88 22.42
CA ASN A 63 -1.22 -8.58 23.09
C ASN A 63 -1.13 -7.41 22.10
N ILE A 64 -0.95 -7.68 20.81
CA ILE A 64 -0.99 -6.66 19.77
C ILE A 64 -2.44 -6.44 19.34
N THR A 65 -3.01 -5.37 19.86
CA THR A 65 -4.41 -5.02 19.64
C THR A 65 -4.64 -4.33 18.30
N GLU A 66 -5.87 -4.34 17.80
CA GLU A 66 -6.27 -3.57 16.62
C GLU A 66 -5.98 -2.07 16.78
N SER A 67 -6.13 -1.53 18.01
CA SER A 67 -5.79 -0.14 18.31
C SER A 67 -4.31 0.15 18.08
N LEU A 68 -3.42 -0.74 18.51
CA LEU A 68 -1.98 -0.60 18.30
C LEU A 68 -1.62 -0.72 16.82
N ILE A 69 -2.28 -1.62 16.07
CA ILE A 69 -2.10 -1.74 14.62
C ILE A 69 -2.53 -0.44 13.93
N LEU A 70 -3.67 0.12 14.31
CA LEU A 70 -4.17 1.37 13.76
C LEU A 70 -3.21 2.54 14.04
N GLU A 71 -2.73 2.67 15.28
CA GLU A 71 -1.76 3.69 15.68
C GLU A 71 -0.48 3.62 14.83
N ASN A 72 0.10 2.41 14.70
CA ASN A 72 1.30 2.22 13.90
C ASN A 72 1.07 2.53 12.42
N ARG A 73 -0.10 2.20 11.89
CA ARG A 73 -0.47 2.54 10.52
C ARG A 73 -0.61 4.04 10.31
N ILE A 74 -1.17 4.77 11.28
CA ILE A 74 -1.22 6.24 11.26
C ILE A 74 0.20 6.82 11.26
N ASN A 75 1.09 6.29 12.09
CA ASN A 75 2.49 6.72 12.12
C ASN A 75 3.19 6.43 10.79
N ALA A 76 2.96 5.29 10.15
CA ALA A 76 3.47 5.00 8.81
C ALA A 76 2.92 5.98 7.76
N CYS A 77 1.63 6.35 7.86
CA CYS A 77 0.99 7.31 6.98
C CYS A 77 1.64 8.70 7.08
N ASN A 78 1.87 9.19 8.30
CA ASN A 78 2.54 10.46 8.55
C ASN A 78 3.95 10.51 7.92
N LEU A 79 4.69 9.40 7.98
CA LEU A 79 6.00 9.30 7.32
C LEU A 79 5.92 9.45 5.80
N VAL A 80 4.83 9.03 5.18
CA VAL A 80 4.60 9.21 3.74
C VAL A 80 4.16 10.64 3.44
N GLU A 81 3.28 11.22 4.25
CA GLU A 81 2.79 12.60 4.10
C GLU A 81 3.90 13.64 4.19
N ASP A 82 4.96 13.36 4.96
CA ASP A 82 6.15 14.20 5.05
C ASP A 82 7.05 14.15 3.80
N MET A 83 6.73 13.30 2.82
CA MET A 83 7.53 13.19 1.60
C MET A 83 7.02 14.12 0.50
N ASP A 84 7.97 14.77 -0.18
CA ASP A 84 7.65 15.49 -1.42
C ASP A 84 7.09 14.50 -2.46
N PRO A 85 5.94 14.81 -3.12
CA PRO A 85 5.37 13.96 -4.17
C PRO A 85 6.35 13.63 -5.30
N ARG A 86 7.27 14.53 -5.63
CA ARG A 86 8.32 14.27 -6.64
C ARG A 86 9.29 13.19 -6.19
N THR A 87 9.59 13.14 -4.89
CA THR A 87 10.42 12.10 -4.30
C THR A 87 9.71 10.75 -4.36
N LEU A 88 8.42 10.69 -4.09
CA LEU A 88 7.62 9.46 -4.25
C LEU A 88 7.62 9.01 -5.72
N LEU A 89 7.39 9.94 -6.66
CA LEU A 89 7.37 9.64 -8.11
C LEU A 89 8.73 9.23 -8.67
N SER A 90 9.82 9.42 -7.95
CA SER A 90 11.17 8.94 -8.34
C SER A 90 11.50 7.55 -7.84
N LYS A 91 10.64 6.95 -7.01
CA LYS A 91 10.84 5.61 -6.47
C LYS A 91 10.57 4.54 -7.54
N PRO A 92 11.30 3.41 -7.48
CA PRO A 92 10.94 2.21 -8.24
C PRO A 92 9.49 1.81 -7.95
N GLU A 93 8.78 1.28 -8.96
CA GLU A 93 7.36 0.98 -8.85
C GLU A 93 7.04 -0.08 -7.78
N ASP A 94 7.92 -1.05 -7.59
CA ASP A 94 7.84 -2.07 -6.54
C ASP A 94 8.02 -1.50 -5.14
N GLU A 95 8.85 -0.46 -4.97
CA GLU A 95 8.96 0.28 -3.70
C GLU A 95 7.75 1.20 -3.49
N LEU A 96 7.31 1.90 -4.54
CA LEU A 96 6.24 2.89 -4.47
C LEU A 96 4.95 2.30 -3.88
N ILE A 97 4.61 1.07 -4.25
CA ILE A 97 3.45 0.35 -3.68
C ILE A 97 3.47 0.38 -2.15
N TRP A 98 4.64 0.16 -1.54
CA TRP A 98 4.75 0.08 -0.07
C TRP A 98 4.67 1.44 0.60
N TYR A 99 5.10 2.51 -0.08
CA TYR A 99 4.82 3.88 0.39
C TYR A 99 3.32 4.20 0.34
N LEU A 100 2.57 3.66 -0.62
CA LEU A 100 1.14 3.93 -0.77
C LEU A 100 0.23 3.03 0.10
N MET A 101 0.76 1.92 0.61
CA MET A 101 -0.03 0.96 1.41
C MET A 101 -0.66 1.55 2.68
N PRO A 102 0.01 2.40 3.49
CA PRO A 102 -0.63 3.01 4.66
C PRO A 102 -1.89 3.80 4.30
N TRP A 103 -1.86 4.62 3.25
CA TRP A 103 -3.04 5.34 2.76
C TRP A 103 -4.15 4.40 2.32
N LYS A 104 -3.81 3.32 1.59
CA LYS A 104 -4.78 2.29 1.17
C LYS A 104 -5.43 1.59 2.35
N HIS A 105 -4.66 1.27 3.40
CA HIS A 105 -5.17 0.61 4.60
C HIS A 105 -6.03 1.53 5.47
N LEU A 106 -5.75 2.83 5.47
CA LEU A 106 -6.55 3.86 6.16
C LEU A 106 -7.71 4.39 5.28
N GLN A 107 -7.85 3.89 4.05
CA GLN A 107 -8.87 4.35 3.09
C GLN A 107 -8.73 5.83 2.73
N ILE A 108 -7.51 6.36 2.75
CA ILE A 108 -7.19 7.72 2.34
C ILE A 108 -6.89 7.72 0.83
N TRP A 109 -7.94 7.81 0.01
CA TRP A 109 -7.85 7.58 -1.43
C TRP A 109 -7.26 8.74 -2.23
N LYS A 110 -7.57 9.97 -1.81
CA LYS A 110 -7.23 11.18 -2.57
C LYS A 110 -5.74 11.32 -2.92
N PRO A 111 -4.77 11.17 -1.99
CA PRO A 111 -3.36 11.28 -2.33
C PRO A 111 -2.90 10.18 -3.28
N ILE A 112 -3.47 8.96 -3.18
CA ILE A 112 -3.15 7.85 -4.08
C ILE A 112 -3.56 8.20 -5.52
N PHE A 113 -4.79 8.72 -5.72
CA PHE A 113 -5.27 9.09 -7.05
C PHE A 113 -4.55 10.32 -7.61
N ASN A 114 -4.26 11.32 -6.78
CA ASN A 114 -3.46 12.47 -7.21
C ASN A 114 -2.07 12.03 -7.72
N LEU A 115 -1.45 11.05 -7.03
CA LEU A 115 -0.16 10.54 -7.47
C LEU A 115 -0.28 9.77 -8.79
N LEU A 116 -1.33 8.98 -8.96
CA LEU A 116 -1.61 8.29 -10.23
C LEU A 116 -1.79 9.28 -11.38
N ASP A 117 -2.56 10.33 -11.18
CA ASP A 117 -2.76 11.38 -12.20
C ASP A 117 -1.43 12.04 -12.59
N LEU A 118 -0.57 12.33 -11.60
CA LEU A 118 0.76 12.87 -11.86
C LEU A 118 1.67 11.90 -12.62
N MET A 119 1.56 10.60 -12.33
CA MET A 119 2.29 9.56 -13.05
C MET A 119 1.84 9.49 -14.51
N GLN A 120 0.54 9.48 -14.75
CA GLN A 120 -0.03 9.44 -16.11
C GLN A 120 0.38 10.65 -16.94
N GLN A 121 0.43 11.83 -16.33
CA GLN A 121 0.87 13.05 -17.03
C GLN A 121 2.36 13.02 -17.41
N LYS A 122 3.19 12.29 -16.67
CA LYS A 122 4.64 12.25 -16.88
C LYS A 122 5.12 11.04 -17.68
N GLN A 123 4.38 9.95 -17.67
CA GLN A 123 4.83 8.70 -18.28
C GLN A 123 4.24 8.49 -19.67
N GLN A 124 5.13 8.25 -20.65
CA GLN A 124 4.79 7.71 -21.96
C GLN A 124 4.77 6.16 -21.97
N LYS A 125 5.03 5.53 -20.83
CA LYS A 125 5.08 4.07 -20.70
C LYS A 125 3.93 3.57 -19.84
N PRO A 126 3.36 2.38 -20.14
CA PRO A 126 2.40 1.72 -19.28
C PRO A 126 3.04 1.42 -17.91
N LEU A 127 2.23 1.50 -16.86
CA LEU A 127 2.64 1.13 -15.50
C LEU A 127 3.02 -0.36 -15.44
N ASP A 128 3.95 -0.70 -14.55
CA ASP A 128 4.24 -2.09 -14.22
C ASP A 128 2.95 -2.82 -13.79
N HIS A 129 2.89 -4.12 -14.07
CA HIS A 129 1.76 -4.98 -13.74
C HIS A 129 1.37 -4.92 -12.24
N LEU A 130 2.36 -4.85 -11.33
CA LEU A 130 2.11 -4.78 -9.88
C LEU A 130 1.47 -3.45 -9.49
N LEU A 131 1.99 -2.34 -9.98
CA LEU A 131 1.47 -1.02 -9.69
C LEU A 131 0.10 -0.81 -10.32
N SER A 132 -0.11 -1.25 -11.56
CA SER A 132 -1.41 -1.27 -12.22
C SER A 132 -2.44 -2.05 -11.39
N ARG A 133 -2.10 -3.24 -10.93
CA ARG A 133 -2.97 -4.05 -10.06
C ARG A 133 -3.26 -3.36 -8.73
N PHE A 134 -2.26 -2.72 -8.12
CA PHE A 134 -2.45 -1.95 -6.88
C PHE A 134 -3.49 -0.84 -7.07
N PHE A 135 -3.38 -0.06 -8.14
CA PHE A 135 -4.32 1.01 -8.43
C PHE A 135 -5.72 0.47 -8.74
N MET A 136 -5.84 -0.60 -9.55
CA MET A 136 -7.13 -1.24 -9.84
C MET A 136 -7.83 -1.74 -8.57
N ASP A 137 -7.11 -2.43 -7.68
CA ASP A 137 -7.66 -2.89 -6.40
C ASP A 137 -8.05 -1.70 -5.50
N THR A 138 -7.31 -0.60 -5.58
CA THR A 138 -7.60 0.62 -4.82
C THR A 138 -8.87 1.29 -5.35
N TYR A 139 -9.01 1.40 -6.67
CA TYR A 139 -10.24 1.90 -7.31
C TYR A 139 -11.46 1.07 -6.93
N LYS A 140 -11.37 -0.26 -7.05
CA LYS A 140 -12.48 -1.15 -6.69
C LYS A 140 -12.94 -0.91 -5.25
N LYS A 141 -12.01 -0.77 -4.30
CA LYS A 141 -12.33 -0.50 -2.90
C LYS A 141 -12.92 0.90 -2.69
N ALA A 142 -12.31 1.91 -3.28
CA ALA A 142 -12.79 3.29 -3.18
C ALA A 142 -14.20 3.46 -3.78
N TYR A 143 -14.50 2.73 -4.86
CA TYR A 143 -15.80 2.80 -5.54
C TYR A 143 -16.93 2.11 -4.80
N THR A 144 -16.63 1.16 -3.92
CA THR A 144 -17.62 0.54 -3.03
C THR A 144 -17.94 1.41 -1.81
N ASP A 145 -17.15 2.47 -1.56
CA ASP A 145 -17.40 3.45 -0.51
C ASP A 145 -18.28 4.59 -1.09
N ASP A 146 -19.57 4.60 -0.73
CA ASP A 146 -20.55 5.57 -1.23
C ASP A 146 -20.15 7.03 -0.97
N THR A 147 -19.39 7.30 0.09
CA THR A 147 -18.89 8.64 0.43
C THR A 147 -17.84 9.10 -0.58
N VAL A 148 -16.96 8.21 -0.99
CA VAL A 148 -15.89 8.49 -1.97
C VAL A 148 -16.48 8.63 -3.38
N LYS A 149 -17.45 7.76 -3.71
CA LYS A 149 -18.17 7.80 -4.99
C LYS A 149 -18.82 9.17 -5.22
N SER A 150 -19.51 9.71 -4.22
CA SER A 150 -20.15 11.02 -4.29
C SER A 150 -19.17 12.18 -4.47
N ASN A 151 -17.97 12.07 -3.89
CA ASN A 151 -16.93 13.10 -3.97
C ASN A 151 -16.12 13.04 -5.27
N LEU A 152 -15.85 11.84 -5.80
CA LEU A 152 -15.19 11.66 -7.11
C LEU A 152 -16.07 12.18 -8.25
N ILE A 153 -17.38 11.90 -8.22
CA ILE A 153 -18.35 12.41 -9.21
C ILE A 153 -18.39 13.96 -9.21
N ARG A 154 -18.28 14.59 -8.03
CA ARG A 154 -18.28 16.05 -7.92
C ARG A 154 -16.98 16.72 -8.38
N SER A 155 -15.85 16.03 -8.29
CA SER A 155 -14.54 16.63 -8.59
C SER A 155 -14.13 16.56 -10.05
N GLN A 156 -14.65 15.61 -10.83
CA GLN A 156 -14.20 15.36 -12.20
C GLN A 156 -15.15 15.82 -13.31
N GLY A 157 -16.39 16.22 -12.99
CA GLY A 157 -17.37 16.72 -13.97
C GLY A 157 -17.66 15.80 -15.17
N SER A 158 -17.16 14.58 -15.15
CA SER A 158 -17.28 13.53 -16.16
C SER A 158 -17.85 12.26 -15.53
N GLU A 159 -18.46 11.41 -16.34
CA GLU A 159 -19.04 10.16 -15.88
C GLU A 159 -18.04 9.34 -15.05
N PRO A 160 -18.51 8.75 -13.93
CA PRO A 160 -17.62 7.99 -13.05
C PRO A 160 -17.06 6.80 -13.80
N PHE A 161 -15.77 6.54 -13.60
CA PHE A 161 -15.09 5.32 -14.01
C PHE A 161 -15.90 4.10 -13.58
N ASP A 162 -16.46 3.34 -14.54
CA ASP A 162 -17.15 2.09 -14.26
C ASP A 162 -16.12 0.95 -14.21
N PRO A 163 -15.87 0.33 -13.05
CA PRO A 163 -14.93 -0.76 -12.93
C PRO A 163 -15.33 -1.98 -13.78
N ASN A 164 -16.62 -2.15 -14.13
CA ASN A 164 -17.08 -3.24 -14.99
C ASN A 164 -16.72 -3.00 -16.47
N VAL A 165 -16.55 -1.75 -16.89
CA VAL A 165 -16.05 -1.40 -18.22
C VAL A 165 -14.57 -1.77 -18.36
N CYS A 166 -13.82 -1.76 -17.26
CA CYS A 166 -12.39 -2.10 -17.25
C CYS A 166 -12.11 -3.60 -17.30
N GLU A 167 -13.04 -4.47 -16.93
CA GLU A 167 -12.89 -5.92 -17.14
C GLU A 167 -12.97 -6.28 -18.63
N ASN A 168 -13.68 -5.50 -19.43
CA ASN A 168 -13.85 -5.72 -20.86
C ASN A 168 -12.95 -4.84 -21.75
N ASN A 169 -12.45 -3.74 -21.21
CA ASN A 169 -11.49 -2.84 -21.84
C ASN A 169 -10.58 -2.29 -20.75
N PRO A 170 -9.50 -3.01 -20.37
CA PRO A 170 -8.55 -2.48 -19.41
C PRO A 170 -8.03 -1.15 -19.98
N PRO A 171 -8.05 -0.07 -19.18
CA PRO A 171 -7.45 1.18 -19.61
C PRO A 171 -6.01 0.90 -20.01
N THR A 172 -5.62 1.39 -21.18
CA THR A 172 -4.24 1.35 -21.65
C THR A 172 -3.45 2.40 -20.86
N TRP A 173 -3.07 2.00 -19.63
CA TRP A 173 -2.14 2.75 -18.83
C TRP A 173 -0.70 2.45 -19.25
#